data_5720605b138883b833bcfc56dd85fadc
#
_entry.id   5720605b138883b833bcfc56dd85fadc
#
_cell.length_a   1.000
_cell.length_b   1.000
_cell.length_c   1.000
_cell.angle_alpha   90.00
_cell.angle_beta   90.00
_cell.angle_gamma   90.00
#
_symmetry.space_group_name_H-M   'P 1'
#
loop_
_entity.id
_entity.type
_entity.pdbx_description
1 polymer ?
#
loop_
_entity_poly.entity_id
_entity_poly.type
_entity_poly.pdbx_seq_one_letter_code
_entity_poly.pdbx_strand_id
1 'polypeptide(L)'
;QKRQEGSKGTLASIENINHAIDQFSSALLTPESEKDAALYLLKSYYYKAEFAVQNKEGKKKVFNLGKALGEKYIEKYPDSPEFCYWYLVNLGSWAQVYGILTAAREGVSDLMKIHSEKIIELDPAYRNGGGYFMLGAVHYKSPYIPFLLSWPDNDEAIKYLQLAVETGKAEMNQKNYLAQAVNKDGQHEKARKLLTEVINTEPDPANLVEDLDDIEEARQLLEDL
;
A
#
# COMPACT_ATOMS: atom_id res chain seq x y z
N GLN A 1 -16.96 -9.19 2.11
CA GLN A 1 -18.10 -8.53 2.78
C GLN A 1 -18.00 -8.53 4.30
N LYS A 2 -17.33 -9.53 4.93
CA LYS A 2 -17.28 -9.63 6.41
C LYS A 2 -15.99 -9.09 7.05
N ARG A 3 -15.06 -8.55 6.28
CA ARG A 3 -13.76 -8.12 6.85
C ARG A 3 -13.88 -6.97 7.85
N GLN A 4 -14.91 -6.13 7.70
CA GLN A 4 -15.20 -5.02 8.60
C GLN A 4 -16.01 -5.43 9.85
N GLU A 5 -16.59 -6.64 9.83
CA GLU A 5 -17.41 -7.13 10.94
C GLU A 5 -16.56 -7.33 12.19
N GLY A 6 -17.01 -6.80 13.33
CA GLY A 6 -16.27 -6.86 14.59
C GLY A 6 -15.07 -5.91 14.70
N SER A 7 -14.86 -5.01 13.74
CA SER A 7 -13.85 -3.95 13.85
C SER A 7 -14.24 -2.89 14.88
N LYS A 8 -13.25 -2.17 15.41
CA LYS A 8 -13.41 -1.07 16.37
C LYS A 8 -12.53 0.11 15.94
N GLY A 9 -13.12 1.12 15.31
CA GLY A 9 -12.36 2.21 14.70
C GLY A 9 -11.40 1.68 13.63
N THR A 10 -10.13 2.02 13.74
CA THR A 10 -9.07 1.56 12.84
C THR A 10 -8.55 0.14 13.13
N LEU A 11 -9.13 -0.56 14.12
CA LEU A 11 -8.69 -1.91 14.49
C LEU A 11 -9.64 -2.98 13.93
N ALA A 12 -9.12 -3.85 13.07
CA ALA A 12 -9.84 -4.96 12.47
C ALA A 12 -9.93 -6.18 13.41
N SER A 13 -10.96 -7.03 13.20
CA SER A 13 -11.10 -8.30 13.91
C SER A 13 -10.04 -9.31 13.49
N ILE A 14 -9.17 -9.71 14.42
CA ILE A 14 -8.13 -10.72 14.20
C ILE A 14 -8.72 -12.12 13.91
N GLU A 15 -9.87 -12.43 14.47
CA GLU A 15 -10.54 -13.72 14.28
C GLU A 15 -11.06 -13.85 12.85
N ASN A 16 -11.76 -12.81 12.35
CA ASN A 16 -12.34 -12.82 11.02
C ASN A 16 -11.28 -12.90 9.93
N ILE A 17 -10.18 -12.15 10.08
CA ILE A 17 -9.11 -12.20 9.09
C ILE A 17 -8.33 -13.51 9.13
N ASN A 18 -8.12 -14.12 10.31
CA ASN A 18 -7.53 -15.45 10.41
C ASN A 18 -8.40 -16.50 9.72
N HIS A 19 -9.71 -16.48 9.96
CA HIS A 19 -10.64 -17.40 9.28
C HIS A 19 -10.58 -17.25 7.74
N ALA A 20 -10.51 -16.02 7.24
CA ALA A 20 -10.34 -15.77 5.79
C ALA A 20 -9.02 -16.34 5.26
N ILE A 21 -7.91 -16.14 5.98
CA ILE A 21 -6.59 -16.68 5.61
C ILE A 21 -6.63 -18.21 5.56
N ASP A 22 -7.27 -18.88 6.54
CA ASP A 22 -7.39 -20.35 6.56
C ASP A 22 -8.19 -20.85 5.36
N GLN A 23 -9.30 -20.20 5.02
CA GLN A 23 -10.11 -20.56 3.85
C GLN A 23 -9.34 -20.38 2.53
N PHE A 24 -8.68 -19.23 2.33
CA PHE A 24 -7.88 -19.02 1.12
C PHE A 24 -6.65 -19.93 1.04
N SER A 25 -6.02 -20.24 2.19
CA SER A 25 -4.92 -21.22 2.23
C SER A 25 -5.37 -22.62 1.80
N SER A 26 -6.58 -23.03 2.19
CA SER A 26 -7.16 -24.29 1.74
C SER A 26 -7.50 -24.26 0.24
N ALA A 27 -8.07 -23.16 -0.25
CA ALA A 27 -8.40 -22.98 -1.67
C ALA A 27 -7.16 -22.92 -2.57
N LEU A 28 -6.01 -22.53 -2.03
CA LEU A 28 -4.72 -22.50 -2.74
C LEU A 28 -4.27 -23.89 -3.22
N LEU A 29 -4.76 -24.96 -2.61
CA LEU A 29 -4.43 -26.34 -2.94
C LEU A 29 -5.21 -26.87 -4.16
N THR A 30 -6.22 -26.15 -4.63
CA THR A 30 -7.07 -26.53 -5.75
C THR A 30 -6.66 -25.71 -6.98
N PRO A 31 -6.23 -26.36 -8.10
CA PRO A 31 -5.70 -25.66 -9.28
C PRO A 31 -6.64 -24.59 -9.85
N GLU A 32 -7.97 -24.84 -9.85
CA GLU A 32 -8.97 -23.95 -10.41
C GLU A 32 -9.14 -22.65 -9.60
N SER A 33 -8.85 -22.69 -8.30
CA SER A 33 -8.97 -21.54 -7.37
C SER A 33 -7.61 -20.96 -6.95
N GLU A 34 -6.50 -21.58 -7.31
CA GLU A 34 -5.14 -21.19 -6.86
C GLU A 34 -4.84 -19.71 -7.11
N LYS A 35 -5.11 -19.22 -8.32
CA LYS A 35 -4.82 -17.83 -8.69
C LYS A 35 -5.57 -16.84 -7.82
N ASP A 36 -6.89 -17.02 -7.70
CA ASP A 36 -7.74 -16.12 -6.91
C ASP A 36 -7.43 -16.24 -5.42
N ALA A 37 -7.21 -17.46 -4.92
CA ALA A 37 -6.85 -17.69 -3.53
C ALA A 37 -5.52 -17.02 -3.16
N ALA A 38 -4.52 -17.08 -4.02
CA ALA A 38 -3.24 -16.40 -3.81
C ALA A 38 -3.41 -14.88 -3.74
N LEU A 39 -4.20 -14.31 -4.64
CA LEU A 39 -4.47 -12.86 -4.65
C LEU A 39 -5.21 -12.43 -3.36
N TYR A 40 -6.22 -13.19 -2.94
CA TYR A 40 -6.94 -12.90 -1.69
C TYR A 40 -6.08 -13.13 -0.44
N LEU A 41 -5.14 -14.07 -0.46
CA LEU A 41 -4.14 -14.23 0.62
C LEU A 41 -3.21 -13.02 0.74
N LEU A 42 -2.69 -12.50 -0.37
CA LEU A 42 -1.88 -11.27 -0.38
C LEU A 42 -2.63 -10.10 0.26
N LYS A 43 -3.89 -9.90 -0.14
CA LYS A 43 -4.79 -8.90 0.45
C LYS A 43 -5.00 -9.13 1.95
N SER A 44 -5.21 -10.39 2.35
CA SER A 44 -5.48 -10.76 3.74
C SER A 44 -4.26 -10.61 4.62
N TYR A 45 -3.05 -10.92 4.14
CA TYR A 45 -1.82 -10.72 4.89
C TYR A 45 -1.55 -9.23 5.13
N TYR A 46 -1.69 -8.39 4.10
CA TYR A 46 -1.62 -6.95 4.26
C TYR A 46 -2.62 -6.45 5.31
N TYR A 47 -3.91 -6.75 5.12
CA TYR A 47 -4.96 -6.29 6.01
C TYR A 47 -4.77 -6.75 7.46
N LYS A 48 -4.36 -8.01 7.65
CA LYS A 48 -4.05 -8.54 8.98
C LYS A 48 -2.90 -7.82 9.65
N ALA A 49 -1.80 -7.65 8.92
CA ALA A 49 -0.60 -7.03 9.48
C ALA A 49 -0.83 -5.55 9.78
N GLU A 50 -1.53 -4.84 8.89
CA GLU A 50 -1.75 -3.41 9.04
C GLU A 50 -2.78 -3.11 10.12
N PHE A 51 -3.95 -3.72 10.06
CA PHE A 51 -5.11 -3.31 10.83
C PHE A 51 -5.49 -4.25 11.99
N ALA A 52 -4.98 -5.49 12.04
CA ALA A 52 -5.37 -6.44 13.11
C ALA A 52 -4.23 -6.80 14.06
N VAL A 53 -2.97 -6.63 13.67
CA VAL A 53 -1.80 -6.93 14.50
C VAL A 53 -1.19 -5.63 15.01
N GLN A 54 -1.15 -5.46 16.34
CA GLN A 54 -0.66 -4.21 16.94
C GLN A 54 0.85 -4.19 17.22
N ASN A 55 1.47 -5.35 17.50
CA ASN A 55 2.88 -5.39 17.85
C ASN A 55 3.78 -5.58 16.62
N LYS A 56 4.93 -4.92 16.65
CA LYS A 56 5.89 -4.88 15.54
C LYS A 56 6.37 -6.26 15.09
N GLU A 57 6.65 -7.17 16.03
CA GLU A 57 7.15 -8.51 15.70
C GLU A 57 6.05 -9.37 15.04
N GLY A 58 4.80 -9.19 15.46
CA GLY A 58 3.65 -9.81 14.79
C GLY A 58 3.47 -9.30 13.37
N LYS A 59 3.52 -7.96 13.16
CA LYS A 59 3.48 -7.34 11.84
C LYS A 59 4.57 -7.91 10.92
N LYS A 60 5.84 -7.97 11.39
CA LYS A 60 6.95 -8.56 10.64
C LYS A 60 6.67 -9.98 10.17
N LYS A 61 6.14 -10.84 11.05
CA LYS A 61 5.83 -12.25 10.71
C LYS A 61 4.81 -12.31 9.56
N VAL A 62 3.76 -11.52 9.63
CA VAL A 62 2.70 -11.54 8.61
C VAL A 62 3.18 -10.91 7.29
N PHE A 63 3.92 -9.79 7.34
CA PHE A 63 4.48 -9.20 6.12
C PHE A 63 5.53 -10.09 5.45
N ASN A 64 6.30 -10.90 6.20
CA ASN A 64 7.18 -11.91 5.62
C ASN A 64 6.39 -12.95 4.78
N LEU A 65 5.21 -13.37 5.27
CA LEU A 65 4.34 -14.27 4.50
C LEU A 65 3.81 -13.59 3.23
N GLY A 66 3.39 -12.32 3.33
CA GLY A 66 2.92 -11.54 2.19
C GLY A 66 4.02 -11.31 1.15
N LYS A 67 5.23 -10.92 1.58
CA LYS A 67 6.40 -10.74 0.70
C LYS A 67 6.73 -12.04 -0.03
N ALA A 68 6.90 -13.14 0.68
CA ALA A 68 7.26 -14.43 0.08
C ALA A 68 6.19 -14.98 -0.89
N LEU A 69 4.91 -14.81 -0.54
CA LEU A 69 3.81 -15.17 -1.43
C LEU A 69 3.78 -14.30 -2.68
N GLY A 70 4.00 -13.00 -2.51
CA GLY A 70 4.06 -12.05 -3.62
C GLY A 70 5.18 -12.38 -4.60
N GLU A 71 6.41 -12.60 -4.10
CA GLU A 71 7.56 -13.02 -4.92
C GLU A 71 7.25 -14.26 -5.77
N LYS A 72 6.66 -15.29 -5.15
CA LYS A 72 6.25 -16.51 -5.86
C LYS A 72 5.26 -16.24 -6.98
N TYR A 73 4.29 -15.39 -6.76
CA TYR A 73 3.17 -15.21 -7.69
C TYR A 73 3.44 -14.15 -8.77
N ILE A 74 4.31 -13.17 -8.55
CA ILE A 74 4.80 -12.30 -9.64
C ILE A 74 5.69 -13.07 -10.62
N GLU A 75 6.46 -14.06 -10.14
CA GLU A 75 7.23 -14.97 -11.01
C GLU A 75 6.29 -15.86 -11.85
N LYS A 76 5.22 -16.38 -11.24
CA LYS A 76 4.25 -17.26 -11.93
C LYS A 76 3.34 -16.48 -12.89
N TYR A 77 3.01 -15.24 -12.59
CA TYR A 77 2.10 -14.37 -13.37
C TYR A 77 2.72 -12.98 -13.59
N PRO A 78 3.81 -12.89 -14.39
CA PRO A 78 4.59 -11.65 -14.54
C PRO A 78 3.81 -10.50 -15.20
N ASP A 79 2.77 -10.82 -15.98
CA ASP A 79 1.94 -9.84 -16.68
C ASP A 79 0.57 -9.61 -15.99
N SER A 80 0.49 -9.84 -14.68
CA SER A 80 -0.70 -9.55 -13.89
C SER A 80 -0.48 -8.27 -13.04
N PRO A 81 -1.16 -7.17 -13.36
CA PRO A 81 -1.08 -5.95 -12.57
C PRO A 81 -1.57 -6.17 -11.13
N GLU A 82 -2.50 -7.13 -10.91
CA GLU A 82 -3.02 -7.47 -9.60
C GLU A 82 -1.92 -8.05 -8.69
N PHE A 83 -1.14 -9.01 -9.19
CA PHE A 83 -0.05 -9.61 -8.41
C PHE A 83 1.09 -8.63 -8.18
N CYS A 84 1.48 -7.85 -9.21
CA CYS A 84 2.46 -6.78 -9.04
C CYS A 84 2.02 -5.80 -7.94
N TYR A 85 0.78 -5.31 -8.01
CA TYR A 85 0.27 -4.33 -7.04
C TYR A 85 0.25 -4.88 -5.61
N TRP A 86 -0.36 -6.05 -5.38
CA TRP A 86 -0.48 -6.60 -4.03
C TRP A 86 0.83 -7.12 -3.46
N TYR A 87 1.78 -7.49 -4.32
CA TYR A 87 3.17 -7.69 -3.90
C TYR A 87 3.78 -6.38 -3.38
N LEU A 88 3.65 -5.29 -4.14
CA LEU A 88 4.19 -3.98 -3.72
C LEU A 88 3.56 -3.45 -2.44
N VAL A 89 2.26 -3.65 -2.24
CA VAL A 89 1.58 -3.30 -0.98
C VAL A 89 2.24 -4.02 0.21
N ASN A 90 2.44 -5.34 0.10
CA ASN A 90 3.09 -6.11 1.17
C ASN A 90 4.57 -5.75 1.32
N LEU A 91 5.30 -5.52 0.23
CA LEU A 91 6.73 -5.18 0.23
C LEU A 91 6.98 -3.79 0.84
N GLY A 92 6.17 -2.79 0.48
CA GLY A 92 6.27 -1.44 1.03
C GLY A 92 5.98 -1.41 2.53
N SER A 93 4.93 -2.09 2.98
CA SER A 93 4.61 -2.21 4.41
C SER A 93 5.67 -3.03 5.16
N TRP A 94 6.21 -4.09 4.54
CA TRP A 94 7.36 -4.83 5.06
C TRP A 94 8.55 -3.88 5.30
N ALA A 95 8.87 -3.03 4.32
CA ALA A 95 9.97 -2.08 4.42
C ALA A 95 9.78 -1.09 5.57
N GLN A 96 8.58 -0.59 5.79
CA GLN A 96 8.26 0.31 6.91
C GLN A 96 8.51 -0.35 8.26
N VAL A 97 8.09 -1.61 8.44
CA VAL A 97 8.23 -2.32 9.70
C VAL A 97 9.68 -2.75 9.98
N TYR A 98 10.44 -3.14 8.95
CA TYR A 98 11.84 -3.52 9.07
C TYR A 98 12.80 -2.32 9.13
N GLY A 99 12.37 -1.20 8.57
CA GLY A 99 13.12 0.05 8.55
C GLY A 99 14.00 0.24 7.32
N ILE A 100 14.33 1.50 7.08
CA ILE A 100 14.91 2.01 5.83
C ILE A 100 16.25 1.36 5.44
N LEU A 101 17.12 1.08 6.43
CA LEU A 101 18.43 0.46 6.16
C LEU A 101 18.28 -1.00 5.73
N THR A 102 17.34 -1.73 6.31
CA THR A 102 17.05 -3.12 5.92
C THR A 102 16.45 -3.14 4.52
N ALA A 103 15.47 -2.28 4.26
CA ALA A 103 14.82 -2.15 2.96
C ALA A 103 15.83 -1.80 1.85
N ALA A 104 16.76 -0.89 2.11
CA ALA A 104 17.80 -0.50 1.15
C ALA A 104 18.75 -1.68 0.82
N ARG A 105 19.14 -2.47 1.83
CA ARG A 105 19.99 -3.66 1.61
C ARG A 105 19.30 -4.76 0.80
N GLU A 106 17.98 -4.87 0.94
CA GLU A 106 17.15 -5.82 0.19
C GLU A 106 16.76 -5.30 -1.22
N GLY A 107 17.19 -4.09 -1.59
CA GLY A 107 16.86 -3.50 -2.90
C GLY A 107 15.38 -3.16 -3.08
N VAL A 108 14.65 -2.94 -1.97
CA VAL A 108 13.19 -2.75 -2.00
C VAL A 108 12.78 -1.59 -2.89
N SER A 109 13.51 -0.47 -2.86
CA SER A 109 13.16 0.71 -3.67
C SER A 109 13.21 0.41 -5.17
N ASP A 110 14.21 -0.34 -5.64
CA ASP A 110 14.33 -0.73 -7.04
C ASP A 110 13.23 -1.71 -7.45
N LEU A 111 12.91 -2.70 -6.60
CA LEU A 111 11.78 -3.61 -6.81
C LEU A 111 10.46 -2.85 -6.88
N MET A 112 10.23 -1.90 -5.96
CA MET A 112 9.05 -1.05 -5.97
C MET A 112 8.93 -0.28 -7.29
N LYS A 113 10.02 0.34 -7.75
CA LYS A 113 10.06 1.09 -9.02
C LYS A 113 9.74 0.18 -10.21
N ILE A 114 10.48 -0.92 -10.38
CA ILE A 114 10.32 -1.84 -11.52
C ILE A 114 8.89 -2.35 -11.63
N HIS A 115 8.31 -2.83 -10.54
CA HIS A 115 6.95 -3.37 -10.59
C HIS A 115 5.87 -2.30 -10.67
N SER A 116 6.10 -1.08 -10.16
CA SER A 116 5.17 0.05 -10.37
C SER A 116 5.13 0.46 -11.84
N GLU A 117 6.29 0.58 -12.49
CA GLU A 117 6.39 0.84 -13.93
C GLU A 117 5.71 -0.26 -14.75
N LYS A 118 5.86 -1.53 -14.33
CA LYS A 118 5.18 -2.66 -14.97
C LYS A 118 3.65 -2.59 -14.82
N ILE A 119 3.12 -2.19 -13.68
CA ILE A 119 1.67 -1.96 -13.50
C ILE A 119 1.19 -0.86 -14.45
N ILE A 120 1.91 0.25 -14.56
CA ILE A 120 1.56 1.37 -15.46
C ILE A 120 1.56 0.90 -16.92
N GLU A 121 2.54 0.10 -17.33
CA GLU A 121 2.62 -0.48 -18.67
C GLU A 121 1.42 -1.39 -18.98
N LEU A 122 1.04 -2.26 -18.04
CA LEU A 122 -0.02 -3.26 -18.23
C LEU A 122 -1.42 -2.66 -18.16
N ASP A 123 -1.67 -1.82 -17.16
CA ASP A 123 -2.95 -1.16 -16.91
C ASP A 123 -2.75 0.11 -16.07
N PRO A 124 -2.59 1.29 -16.71
CA PRO A 124 -2.37 2.55 -15.99
C PRO A 124 -3.55 2.98 -15.12
N ALA A 125 -4.76 2.45 -15.38
CA ALA A 125 -5.96 2.74 -14.60
C ALA A 125 -6.20 1.74 -13.46
N TYR A 126 -5.40 0.67 -13.38
CA TYR A 126 -5.56 -0.34 -12.33
C TYR A 126 -5.60 0.32 -10.95
N ARG A 127 -6.66 0.00 -10.17
CA ARG A 127 -6.89 0.56 -8.84
C ARG A 127 -6.76 2.10 -8.78
N ASN A 128 -7.49 2.77 -9.68
CA ASN A 128 -7.50 4.24 -9.71
C ASN A 128 -6.09 4.86 -9.81
N GLY A 129 -5.25 4.34 -10.70
CA GLY A 129 -3.87 4.82 -10.86
C GLY A 129 -2.89 4.23 -9.85
N GLY A 130 -3.16 3.03 -9.35
CA GLY A 130 -2.35 2.37 -8.32
C GLY A 130 -0.88 2.18 -8.68
N GLY A 131 -0.55 1.98 -9.96
CA GLY A 131 0.85 1.96 -10.42
C GLY A 131 1.55 3.30 -10.24
N TYR A 132 0.89 4.39 -10.61
CA TYR A 132 1.39 5.75 -10.38
C TYR A 132 1.54 6.05 -8.90
N PHE A 133 0.55 5.65 -8.09
CA PHE A 133 0.61 5.80 -6.64
C PHE A 133 1.84 5.11 -6.04
N MET A 134 2.08 3.84 -6.36
CA MET A 134 3.22 3.09 -5.85
C MET A 134 4.55 3.70 -6.29
N LEU A 135 4.65 4.16 -7.53
CA LEU A 135 5.85 4.82 -8.05
C LEU A 135 6.10 6.16 -7.34
N GLY A 136 5.08 6.98 -7.17
CA GLY A 136 5.19 8.22 -6.41
C GLY A 136 5.53 8.00 -4.94
N ALA A 137 4.91 6.99 -4.31
CA ALA A 137 5.16 6.64 -2.92
C ALA A 137 6.63 6.19 -2.69
N VAL A 138 7.19 5.40 -3.59
CA VAL A 138 8.60 4.98 -3.47
C VAL A 138 9.57 6.15 -3.69
N HIS A 139 9.29 7.06 -4.60
CA HIS A 139 10.07 8.30 -4.76
C HIS A 139 10.04 9.16 -3.49
N TYR A 140 8.89 9.26 -2.84
CA TYR A 140 8.71 10.05 -1.62
C TYR A 140 9.37 9.44 -0.39
N LYS A 141 9.15 8.11 -0.16
CA LYS A 141 9.57 7.42 1.08
C LYS A 141 11.02 6.93 1.05
N SER A 142 11.59 6.71 -0.13
CA SER A 142 12.97 6.22 -0.23
C SER A 142 13.98 7.34 0.04
N PRO A 143 15.06 7.05 0.81
CA PRO A 143 16.10 8.02 1.04
C PRO A 143 16.98 8.16 -0.23
N TYR A 144 17.51 9.35 -0.44
CA TYR A 144 18.65 9.49 -1.33
C TYR A 144 19.92 8.98 -0.62
N ILE A 145 20.57 7.96 -1.20
CA ILE A 145 21.84 7.41 -0.69
C ILE A 145 22.86 7.45 -1.83
N PRO A 146 23.89 8.33 -1.76
CA PRO A 146 24.88 8.46 -2.83
C PRO A 146 25.47 7.10 -3.21
N PHE A 147 25.62 6.85 -4.51
CA PHE A 147 26.14 5.63 -5.12
C PHE A 147 25.31 4.35 -4.94
N LEU A 148 24.35 4.31 -4.02
CA LEU A 148 23.52 3.14 -3.75
C LEU A 148 22.08 3.35 -4.23
N LEU A 149 21.47 4.48 -3.88
CA LEU A 149 20.08 4.81 -4.21
C LEU A 149 19.99 6.31 -4.51
N SER A 150 20.28 6.69 -5.77
CA SER A 150 20.44 8.09 -6.17
C SER A 150 19.29 8.60 -7.04
N TRP A 151 18.27 7.77 -7.31
CA TRP A 151 17.16 8.14 -8.16
C TRP A 151 15.88 8.63 -7.44
N PRO A 152 15.63 8.34 -6.12
CA PRO A 152 14.45 8.90 -5.47
C PRO A 152 14.48 10.42 -5.46
N ASP A 153 13.36 11.02 -5.88
CA ASP A 153 13.25 12.46 -6.09
C ASP A 153 11.84 12.94 -5.74
N ASN A 154 11.72 14.08 -5.04
CA ASN A 154 10.43 14.56 -4.56
C ASN A 154 9.57 15.19 -5.66
N ASP A 155 10.18 15.74 -6.73
CA ASP A 155 9.44 16.30 -7.87
C ASP A 155 8.79 15.15 -8.66
N GLU A 156 9.53 14.05 -8.86
CA GLU A 156 8.96 12.83 -9.44
C GLU A 156 7.90 12.20 -8.55
N ALA A 157 8.06 12.23 -7.21
CA ALA A 157 7.02 11.80 -6.28
C ALA A 157 5.73 12.60 -6.48
N ILE A 158 5.81 13.93 -6.49
CA ILE A 158 4.66 14.82 -6.70
C ILE A 158 3.99 14.52 -8.04
N LYS A 159 4.77 14.40 -9.10
CA LYS A 159 4.28 14.12 -10.45
C LYS A 159 3.48 12.82 -10.52
N TYR A 160 4.03 11.71 -10.01
CA TYR A 160 3.36 10.42 -10.08
C TYR A 160 2.17 10.32 -9.11
N LEU A 161 2.25 10.91 -7.91
CA LEU A 161 1.13 10.98 -6.99
C LEU A 161 -0.01 11.84 -7.55
N GLN A 162 0.30 12.92 -8.27
CA GLN A 162 -0.68 13.73 -8.97
C GLN A 162 -1.39 12.91 -10.07
N LEU A 163 -0.63 12.17 -10.90
CA LEU A 163 -1.19 11.27 -11.90
C LEU A 163 -2.10 10.20 -11.28
N ALA A 164 -1.73 9.65 -10.11
CA ALA A 164 -2.59 8.70 -9.40
C ALA A 164 -3.94 9.33 -9.02
N VAL A 165 -3.91 10.52 -8.43
CA VAL A 165 -5.13 11.26 -8.02
C VAL A 165 -6.01 11.62 -9.23
N GLU A 166 -5.42 11.89 -10.41
CA GLU A 166 -6.14 12.30 -11.62
C GLU A 166 -6.64 11.13 -12.47
N THR A 167 -6.06 9.93 -12.35
CA THR A 167 -6.35 8.79 -13.23
C THR A 167 -7.70 8.15 -12.96
N GLY A 168 -8.24 8.28 -11.75
CA GLY A 168 -9.52 7.69 -11.39
C GLY A 168 -10.20 8.39 -10.25
N LYS A 169 -11.00 7.64 -9.47
CA LYS A 169 -11.52 8.13 -8.19
C LYS A 169 -10.41 8.00 -7.16
N ALA A 170 -9.76 9.12 -6.84
CA ALA A 170 -8.67 9.16 -5.88
C ALA A 170 -9.05 8.53 -4.54
N GLU A 171 -8.25 7.56 -4.09
CA GLU A 171 -8.37 6.96 -2.76
C GLU A 171 -7.79 7.93 -1.70
N MET A 172 -8.23 7.83 -0.46
CA MET A 172 -7.82 8.76 0.62
C MET A 172 -6.29 8.71 0.84
N ASN A 173 -5.70 7.51 0.87
CA ASN A 173 -4.26 7.33 1.01
C ASN A 173 -3.46 7.99 -0.12
N GLN A 174 -3.96 7.99 -1.37
CA GLN A 174 -3.32 8.68 -2.49
C GLN A 174 -3.21 10.18 -2.24
N LYS A 175 -4.29 10.80 -1.70
CA LYS A 175 -4.29 12.21 -1.31
C LYS A 175 -3.37 12.50 -0.12
N ASN A 176 -3.33 11.61 0.89
CA ASN A 176 -2.42 11.75 2.02
C ASN A 176 -0.95 11.73 1.58
N TYR A 177 -0.56 10.82 0.69
CA TYR A 177 0.79 10.78 0.15
C TYR A 177 1.12 12.01 -0.71
N LEU A 178 0.19 12.45 -1.55
CA LEU A 178 0.38 13.68 -2.33
C LEU A 178 0.53 14.90 -1.41
N ALA A 179 -0.29 15.01 -0.36
CA ALA A 179 -0.19 16.08 0.62
C ALA A 179 1.19 16.11 1.30
N GLN A 180 1.68 14.96 1.73
CA GLN A 180 3.04 14.85 2.31
C GLN A 180 4.13 15.29 1.32
N ALA A 181 4.06 14.86 0.05
CA ALA A 181 5.06 15.19 -0.96
C ALA A 181 5.06 16.69 -1.29
N VAL A 182 3.88 17.31 -1.49
CA VAL A 182 3.78 18.75 -1.77
C VAL A 182 4.11 19.61 -0.55
N ASN A 183 3.84 19.11 0.67
CA ASN A 183 4.27 19.78 1.90
C ASN A 183 5.79 19.84 2.01
N LYS A 184 6.47 18.74 1.70
CA LYS A 184 7.94 18.66 1.67
C LYS A 184 8.54 19.63 0.64
N ASP A 185 7.80 19.96 -0.41
CA ASP A 185 8.18 20.95 -1.44
C ASP A 185 7.80 22.39 -1.04
N GLY A 186 7.27 22.63 0.16
CA GLY A 186 6.87 23.94 0.65
C GLY A 186 5.49 24.40 0.16
N GLN A 187 4.72 23.57 -0.54
CA GLN A 187 3.36 23.90 -1.01
C GLN A 187 2.32 23.64 0.10
N HIS A 188 2.47 24.28 1.27
CA HIS A 188 1.68 24.02 2.49
C HIS A 188 0.16 24.20 2.29
N GLU A 189 -0.27 25.20 1.53
CA GLU A 189 -1.69 25.43 1.27
C GLU A 189 -2.33 24.31 0.43
N LYS A 190 -1.58 23.77 -0.54
CA LYS A 190 -2.03 22.61 -1.33
C LYS A 190 -2.13 21.36 -0.46
N ALA A 191 -1.14 21.13 0.40
CA ALA A 191 -1.17 20.04 1.37
C ALA A 191 -2.37 20.13 2.30
N ARG A 192 -2.60 21.29 2.92
CA ARG A 192 -3.74 21.56 3.79
C ARG A 192 -5.07 21.28 3.11
N LYS A 193 -5.23 21.72 1.86
CA LYS A 193 -6.44 21.46 1.07
C LYS A 193 -6.69 19.97 0.87
N LEU A 194 -5.67 19.21 0.45
CA LEU A 194 -5.77 17.76 0.22
C LEU A 194 -6.16 17.01 1.49
N LEU A 195 -5.52 17.33 2.63
CA LEU A 195 -5.80 16.69 3.92
C LEU A 195 -7.21 17.04 4.42
N THR A 196 -7.64 18.29 4.24
CA THR A 196 -9.00 18.73 4.59
C THR A 196 -10.05 17.99 3.75
N GLU A 197 -9.80 17.74 2.47
CA GLU A 197 -10.67 16.93 1.62
C GLU A 197 -10.80 15.50 2.15
N VAL A 198 -9.68 14.84 2.56
CA VAL A 198 -9.71 13.50 3.16
C VAL A 198 -10.51 13.48 4.45
N ILE A 199 -10.25 14.42 5.37
CA ILE A 199 -10.94 14.51 6.68
C ILE A 199 -12.46 14.68 6.54
N ASN A 200 -12.90 15.37 5.49
CA ASN A 200 -14.32 15.64 5.22
C ASN A 200 -15.00 14.58 4.34
N THR A 201 -14.25 13.55 3.87
CA THR A 201 -14.82 12.46 3.09
C THR A 201 -15.53 11.47 4.01
N GLU A 202 -16.76 11.07 3.66
CA GLU A 202 -17.49 10.03 4.40
C GLU A 202 -16.84 8.66 4.14
N PRO A 203 -16.52 7.89 5.19
CA PRO A 203 -15.93 6.56 5.03
C PRO A 203 -16.87 5.59 4.30
N ASP A 204 -16.33 4.80 3.37
CA ASP A 204 -17.08 3.72 2.72
C ASP A 204 -17.27 2.54 3.70
N PRO A 205 -18.51 2.12 3.98
CA PRO A 205 -18.76 0.95 4.84
C PRO A 205 -18.03 -0.33 4.38
N ALA A 206 -17.71 -0.45 3.09
CA ALA A 206 -16.95 -1.59 2.56
C ALA A 206 -15.45 -1.52 2.88
N ASN A 207 -14.92 -0.33 3.17
CA ASN A 207 -13.51 -0.05 3.48
C ASN A 207 -13.34 0.70 4.81
N LEU A 208 -14.30 0.55 5.71
CA LEU A 208 -14.43 1.38 6.92
C LEU A 208 -13.15 1.51 7.74
N VAL A 209 -12.43 0.41 7.97
CA VAL A 209 -11.21 0.39 8.78
C VAL A 209 -10.10 1.18 8.09
N GLU A 210 -9.92 0.94 6.81
CA GLU A 210 -8.89 1.60 5.98
C GLU A 210 -9.18 3.10 5.87
N ASP A 211 -10.43 3.47 5.57
CA ASP A 211 -10.83 4.87 5.42
C ASP A 211 -10.72 5.66 6.73
N LEU A 212 -11.06 5.03 7.87
CA LEU A 212 -10.88 5.64 9.18
C LEU A 212 -9.40 5.83 9.54
N ASP A 213 -8.53 4.91 9.15
CA ASP A 213 -7.09 5.01 9.34
C ASP A 213 -6.51 6.15 8.49
N ASP A 214 -6.89 6.23 7.22
CA ASP A 214 -6.49 7.32 6.31
C ASP A 214 -6.96 8.70 6.80
N ILE A 215 -8.18 8.80 7.36
CA ILE A 215 -8.71 10.04 7.95
C ILE A 215 -7.92 10.43 9.21
N GLU A 216 -7.58 9.46 10.05
CA GLU A 216 -6.77 9.70 11.26
C GLU A 216 -5.35 10.16 10.89
N GLU A 217 -4.72 9.51 9.90
CA GLU A 217 -3.44 9.96 9.34
C GLU A 217 -3.54 11.39 8.81
N ALA A 218 -4.60 11.72 8.06
CA ALA A 218 -4.79 13.06 7.52
C ALA A 218 -4.91 14.12 8.62
N ARG A 219 -5.56 13.84 9.76
CA ARG A 219 -5.63 14.73 10.91
C ARG A 219 -4.26 14.97 11.53
N GLN A 220 -3.49 13.92 11.76
CA GLN A 220 -2.14 14.02 12.30
C GLN A 220 -1.23 14.83 11.37
N LEU A 221 -1.28 14.55 10.07
CA LEU A 221 -0.52 15.31 9.08
C LEU A 221 -0.92 16.79 9.02
N LEU A 222 -2.19 17.11 9.23
CA LEU A 222 -2.67 18.48 9.23
C LEU A 222 -2.23 19.26 10.48
N GLU A 223 -2.10 18.59 11.63
CA GLU A 223 -1.55 19.16 12.86
C GLU A 223 -0.04 19.46 12.75
N ASP A 224 0.68 18.69 11.95
CA ASP A 224 2.14 18.80 11.73
C ASP A 224 2.51 19.84 10.63
N LEU A 225 1.53 20.46 9.94
CA LEU A 225 1.70 21.51 8.93
C LEU A 225 1.84 22.89 9.55
#